data_bd51b56024e5f16d156e9c301cfa8511
#
_entry.id   bd51b56024e5f16d156e9c301cfa8511
#
_cell.length_a   1.000
_cell.length_b   1.000
_cell.length_c   1.000
_cell.angle_alpha   90.00
_cell.angle_beta   90.00
_cell.angle_gamma   90.00
#
_symmetry.space_group_name_H-M   'P 1'
#
loop_
_entity.id
_entity.type
_entity.pdbx_description
1 polymer ?
#
loop_
_entity_poly.entity_id
_entity_poly.type
_entity_poly.pdbx_seq_one_letter_code
_entity_poly.pdbx_strand_id
1 'polypeptide(L)'
;MAMTILLFIAGVTTAGPVDKSKALLVAQNFWNSRSQGNATLTQGALEQVTLSWDGFYVFRNRNGKGFVIVSADDCVSPVLGYSFTNDFCDADNMSPELSFWLDGYQQRIDHCRTTGVTASEQTLNEWQRLLESDAVAPVRTTNTSVSPLLTTNWGQGSPYNAYCPIADDSLGYHVQTGCVATAMAMIMKYYNYPHRGTGYHAYYPDGFDLCEADFGNTVYDYDNMPDSIGSYSDSLQIDAVAKLMYHCGVAVEMMYGLYGSGAYISPMPYVHRANTLNAMISHFGYSFNAKHLRRNYISDSEWVNILKSQLDASQPVIYMGCSIISAHCFVCDGYDENDFFHINWGWHGTSNGFYSLDSMPPYNYRHEIIVDLVPHGDDDSLCIIRLFPYTMDFEYAPNGWTATDDRNDNISWSIEYLSYINNHHHSSAYILTKNYTQPDVIADTISDTLYTPAIVTPGHYIISWQDRTRKPATVEYYTLLANSTMIAECSDVDTAWSEHQAFFDVNEGDTVHLAFCYFGTFDLSDGVIIDNIIIYPEYMSVIESEYEQAAVLHLFPNPTTGIVTLQSDATLERIDITDISGRLLRTIYNPSAQFDIGGLPRGVYFVKFTASEGVCVRKVVKQ
;
A
#
# COMPACT_ATOMS: atom_id res chain seq x y z
N MET A 1 -3.84 -69.90 5.30
CA MET A 1 -4.21 -68.69 4.57
C MET A 1 -3.59 -67.51 5.31
N ALA A 2 -2.35 -67.13 4.96
CA ALA A 2 -1.60 -66.09 5.63
C ALA A 2 -1.88 -64.77 4.88
N MET A 3 -2.45 -63.81 5.59
CA MET A 3 -2.78 -62.50 5.07
C MET A 3 -1.56 -61.59 5.27
N THR A 4 -0.82 -61.35 4.19
CA THR A 4 0.30 -60.44 4.17
C THR A 4 -0.23 -59.02 4.21
N ILE A 5 -0.06 -58.30 5.34
CA ILE A 5 -0.35 -56.89 5.47
C ILE A 5 0.85 -56.16 4.83
N LEU A 6 0.64 -55.56 3.65
CA LEU A 6 1.58 -54.56 3.13
C LEU A 6 1.41 -53.28 3.95
N LEU A 7 2.37 -53.01 4.84
CA LEU A 7 2.54 -51.65 5.40
C LEU A 7 3.09 -50.75 4.28
N PHE A 8 2.27 -49.89 3.76
CA PHE A 8 2.77 -48.69 3.07
C PHE A 8 3.38 -47.76 4.12
N ILE A 9 4.68 -47.80 4.24
CA ILE A 9 5.45 -46.76 4.91
C ILE A 9 5.37 -45.56 3.93
N ALA A 10 4.48 -44.59 4.18
CA ALA A 10 4.59 -43.29 3.58
C ALA A 10 5.94 -42.70 4.02
N GLY A 11 6.95 -42.84 3.20
CA GLY A 11 8.23 -42.18 3.40
C GLY A 11 7.95 -40.67 3.43
N VAL A 12 8.22 -40.01 4.54
CA VAL A 12 8.34 -38.56 4.59
C VAL A 12 9.50 -38.23 3.66
N THR A 13 9.21 -37.85 2.43
CA THR A 13 10.22 -37.34 1.52
C THR A 13 10.66 -36.00 2.09
N THR A 14 11.86 -35.97 2.66
CA THR A 14 12.49 -34.67 3.00
C THR A 14 12.65 -33.87 1.73
N ALA A 15 12.25 -32.60 1.78
CA ALA A 15 12.52 -31.64 0.71
C ALA A 15 14.01 -31.69 0.33
N GLY A 16 14.32 -31.57 -0.95
CA GLY A 16 15.67 -31.71 -1.43
C GLY A 16 15.94 -31.01 -2.75
N PRO A 17 17.22 -30.91 -3.13
CA PRO A 17 17.64 -30.19 -4.31
C PRO A 17 17.09 -30.82 -5.59
N VAL A 18 16.68 -29.95 -6.49
CA VAL A 18 16.18 -30.27 -7.83
C VAL A 18 17.30 -30.02 -8.85
N ASP A 19 17.67 -31.05 -9.60
CA ASP A 19 18.65 -30.90 -10.65
C ASP A 19 18.08 -30.20 -11.91
N LYS A 20 18.99 -29.71 -12.75
CA LYS A 20 18.65 -29.01 -13.99
C LYS A 20 17.73 -29.82 -14.92
N SER A 21 17.92 -31.13 -15.02
CA SER A 21 17.14 -31.99 -15.93
C SER A 21 15.69 -32.10 -15.47
N LYS A 22 15.50 -32.27 -14.15
CA LYS A 22 14.19 -32.27 -13.50
C LYS A 22 13.52 -30.91 -13.64
N ALA A 23 14.23 -29.81 -13.41
CA ALA A 23 13.73 -28.46 -13.58
C ALA A 23 13.34 -28.14 -15.03
N LEU A 24 14.13 -28.58 -16.02
CA LEU A 24 13.80 -28.40 -17.44
C LEU A 24 12.54 -29.17 -17.83
N LEU A 25 12.34 -30.38 -17.31
CA LEU A 25 11.12 -31.15 -17.53
C LEU A 25 9.89 -30.42 -16.98
N VAL A 26 10.00 -29.90 -15.75
CA VAL A 26 8.95 -29.08 -15.13
C VAL A 26 8.63 -27.85 -15.98
N ALA A 27 9.64 -27.11 -16.45
CA ALA A 27 9.45 -25.94 -17.31
C ALA A 27 8.73 -26.30 -18.62
N GLN A 28 9.10 -27.42 -19.27
CA GLN A 28 8.47 -27.90 -20.51
C GLN A 28 7.01 -28.30 -20.29
N ASN A 29 6.73 -29.07 -19.23
CA ASN A 29 5.39 -29.52 -18.92
C ASN A 29 4.49 -28.35 -18.49
N PHE A 30 5.00 -27.42 -17.70
CA PHE A 30 4.31 -26.19 -17.34
C PHE A 30 3.96 -25.37 -18.59
N TRP A 31 4.92 -25.13 -19.46
CA TRP A 31 4.70 -24.39 -20.72
C TRP A 31 3.63 -25.03 -21.56
N ASN A 32 3.75 -26.34 -21.84
CA ASN A 32 2.82 -27.08 -22.69
C ASN A 32 1.40 -27.13 -22.12
N SER A 33 1.26 -27.16 -20.78
CA SER A 33 -0.04 -27.19 -20.12
C SER A 33 -0.79 -25.85 -20.17
N ARG A 34 -0.05 -24.73 -20.36
CA ARG A 34 -0.62 -23.38 -20.25
C ARG A 34 -0.59 -22.56 -21.53
N SER A 35 0.21 -22.91 -22.51
CA SER A 35 0.35 -22.15 -23.75
C SER A 35 -0.85 -22.37 -24.68
N GLN A 36 -2.05 -21.95 -24.27
CA GLN A 36 -3.31 -22.10 -25.01
C GLN A 36 -3.17 -21.54 -26.44
N GLY A 37 -2.97 -22.43 -27.43
CA GLY A 37 -2.92 -22.05 -28.85
C GLY A 37 -1.59 -21.43 -29.32
N ASN A 38 -0.66 -21.15 -28.46
CA ASN A 38 0.73 -20.82 -28.85
C ASN A 38 1.47 -22.13 -29.09
N ALA A 39 2.31 -22.17 -30.12
CA ALA A 39 2.99 -23.37 -30.59
C ALA A 39 3.57 -24.21 -29.44
N THR A 40 3.18 -25.50 -29.39
CA THR A 40 3.78 -26.48 -28.49
C THR A 40 5.30 -26.40 -28.61
N LEU A 41 6.00 -26.31 -27.47
CA LEU A 41 7.46 -26.28 -27.50
C LEU A 41 8.00 -27.52 -28.23
N THR A 42 8.83 -27.31 -29.23
CA THR A 42 9.61 -28.41 -29.81
C THR A 42 10.69 -28.84 -28.82
N GLN A 43 11.06 -30.12 -28.86
CA GLN A 43 12.12 -30.66 -28.02
C GLN A 43 13.40 -29.81 -28.15
N GLY A 44 13.94 -29.31 -27.03
CA GLY A 44 15.15 -28.45 -27.01
C GLY A 44 14.88 -26.97 -27.30
N ALA A 45 13.60 -26.53 -27.31
CA ALA A 45 13.25 -25.12 -27.52
C ALA A 45 13.59 -24.23 -26.31
N LEU A 46 13.65 -24.77 -25.09
CA LEU A 46 14.06 -24.03 -23.92
C LEU A 46 15.57 -24.09 -23.69
N GLU A 47 16.18 -22.94 -23.43
CA GLU A 47 17.57 -22.83 -23.02
C GLU A 47 17.68 -22.19 -21.66
N GLN A 48 18.66 -22.63 -20.84
CA GLN A 48 18.93 -22.03 -19.56
C GLN A 48 19.66 -20.70 -19.73
N VAL A 49 19.18 -19.67 -19.02
CA VAL A 49 19.90 -18.42 -18.78
C VAL A 49 20.90 -18.65 -17.65
N THR A 50 22.15 -18.29 -17.84
CA THR A 50 23.19 -18.40 -16.81
C THR A 50 23.10 -17.20 -15.87
N LEU A 51 22.82 -17.47 -14.59
CA LEU A 51 22.70 -16.49 -13.54
C LEU A 51 23.62 -16.84 -12.37
N SER A 52 23.85 -15.90 -11.46
CA SER A 52 24.69 -16.09 -10.28
C SER A 52 23.96 -16.82 -9.13
N TRP A 53 22.64 -16.89 -9.16
CA TRP A 53 21.82 -17.60 -8.16
C TRP A 53 21.81 -19.11 -8.44
N ASP A 54 21.76 -19.91 -7.36
CA ASP A 54 21.70 -21.37 -7.43
C ASP A 54 20.40 -21.97 -6.85
N GLY A 55 19.52 -21.11 -6.34
CA GLY A 55 18.21 -21.50 -5.80
C GLY A 55 17.14 -21.76 -6.86
N PHE A 56 17.35 -21.38 -8.10
CA PHE A 56 16.40 -21.58 -9.19
C PHE A 56 17.08 -21.61 -10.54
N TYR A 57 16.34 -22.09 -11.55
CA TYR A 57 16.73 -22.12 -12.95
C TYR A 57 15.80 -21.21 -13.76
N VAL A 58 16.34 -20.45 -14.68
CA VAL A 58 15.56 -19.70 -15.66
C VAL A 58 15.76 -20.34 -17.04
N PHE A 59 14.64 -20.68 -17.68
CA PHE A 59 14.62 -21.23 -19.04
C PHE A 59 13.87 -20.27 -19.95
N ARG A 60 14.52 -19.79 -21.02
CA ARG A 60 13.90 -18.95 -22.05
C ARG A 60 13.68 -19.71 -23.35
N ASN A 61 12.70 -19.27 -24.13
CA ASN A 61 12.41 -19.87 -25.43
C ASN A 61 13.38 -19.36 -26.50
N ARG A 62 14.18 -20.26 -27.10
CA ARG A 62 15.14 -19.95 -28.18
C ARG A 62 14.49 -19.44 -29.46
N ASN A 63 13.29 -19.89 -29.76
CA ASN A 63 12.62 -19.71 -31.03
C ASN A 63 11.54 -18.61 -31.01
N GLY A 64 11.45 -17.88 -29.94
CA GLY A 64 10.43 -16.87 -29.73
C GLY A 64 10.53 -16.25 -28.34
N LYS A 65 9.51 -15.53 -27.97
CA LYS A 65 9.42 -14.90 -26.64
C LYS A 65 9.01 -15.88 -25.57
N GLY A 66 9.33 -15.55 -24.33
CA GLY A 66 8.86 -16.21 -23.15
C GLY A 66 9.92 -16.94 -22.34
N PHE A 67 9.61 -17.12 -21.06
CA PHE A 67 10.50 -17.78 -20.08
C PHE A 67 9.69 -18.50 -19.00
N VAL A 68 10.36 -19.41 -18.27
CA VAL A 68 9.86 -20.03 -17.05
C VAL A 68 11.00 -20.06 -16.02
N ILE A 69 10.70 -19.66 -14.77
CA ILE A 69 11.58 -19.76 -13.62
C ILE A 69 11.14 -20.95 -12.79
N VAL A 70 12.04 -21.90 -12.56
CA VAL A 70 11.78 -23.14 -11.82
C VAL A 70 12.69 -23.22 -10.60
N SER A 71 12.14 -23.55 -9.44
CA SER A 71 12.92 -23.73 -8.22
C SER A 71 13.97 -24.84 -8.37
N ALA A 72 15.14 -24.64 -7.77
CA ALA A 72 16.18 -25.66 -7.63
C ALA A 72 16.06 -26.46 -6.30
N ASP A 73 14.92 -26.34 -5.62
CA ASP A 73 14.61 -27.07 -4.42
C ASP A 73 13.11 -27.34 -4.33
N ASP A 74 12.71 -28.55 -3.92
CA ASP A 74 11.29 -28.91 -3.88
C ASP A 74 10.59 -28.51 -2.55
N CYS A 75 11.26 -27.75 -1.71
CA CYS A 75 10.67 -27.13 -0.52
C CYS A 75 9.70 -25.99 -0.83
N VAL A 76 9.78 -25.40 -2.02
CA VAL A 76 8.88 -24.33 -2.50
C VAL A 76 8.17 -24.75 -3.78
N SER A 77 7.20 -23.96 -4.23
CA SER A 77 6.47 -24.21 -5.48
C SER A 77 7.40 -24.41 -6.67
N PRO A 78 7.11 -25.35 -7.58
CA PRO A 78 7.99 -25.71 -8.70
C PRO A 78 8.23 -24.55 -9.64
N VAL A 79 7.21 -23.74 -9.93
CA VAL A 79 7.34 -22.56 -10.80
C VAL A 79 7.27 -21.31 -9.94
N LEU A 80 8.22 -20.40 -10.12
CA LEU A 80 8.36 -19.14 -9.39
C LEU A 80 7.92 -17.93 -10.25
N GLY A 81 7.96 -18.08 -11.55
CA GLY A 81 7.52 -17.04 -12.47
C GLY A 81 7.59 -17.49 -13.93
N TYR A 82 6.85 -16.78 -14.80
CA TYR A 82 6.83 -17.08 -16.23
C TYR A 82 6.33 -15.90 -17.06
N SER A 83 6.64 -15.93 -18.34
CA SER A 83 6.00 -15.13 -19.39
C SER A 83 5.92 -15.94 -20.67
N PHE A 84 4.87 -15.71 -21.47
CA PHE A 84 4.77 -16.25 -22.83
C PHE A 84 4.97 -15.17 -23.90
N THR A 85 5.09 -13.91 -23.50
CA THR A 85 5.07 -12.75 -24.39
C THR A 85 6.33 -11.89 -24.29
N ASN A 86 7.08 -11.97 -23.19
CA ASN A 86 8.28 -11.16 -22.95
C ASN A 86 9.50 -12.03 -22.74
N ASP A 87 10.66 -11.55 -23.20
CA ASP A 87 11.92 -12.25 -23.03
C ASP A 87 12.49 -12.01 -21.64
N PHE A 88 13.25 -12.99 -21.15
CA PHE A 88 14.05 -12.82 -19.95
C PHE A 88 15.42 -12.24 -20.33
N CYS A 89 15.89 -11.26 -19.54
CA CYS A 89 17.17 -10.61 -19.77
C CYS A 89 18.36 -11.54 -19.49
N ASP A 90 19.51 -11.22 -20.08
CA ASP A 90 20.79 -11.78 -19.62
C ASP A 90 21.24 -11.10 -18.32
N ALA A 91 22.15 -11.75 -17.59
CA ALA A 91 22.61 -11.27 -16.27
C ALA A 91 23.14 -9.82 -16.30
N ASP A 92 23.84 -9.44 -17.37
CA ASP A 92 24.45 -8.11 -17.53
C ASP A 92 23.41 -6.99 -17.80
N ASN A 93 22.20 -7.36 -18.18
CA ASN A 93 21.12 -6.43 -18.54
C ASN A 93 19.93 -6.52 -17.58
N MET A 94 20.13 -7.12 -16.41
CA MET A 94 19.06 -7.29 -15.43
C MET A 94 18.75 -5.98 -14.72
N SER A 95 17.46 -5.67 -14.62
CA SER A 95 17.03 -4.49 -13.86
C SER A 95 17.25 -4.71 -12.35
N PRO A 96 17.52 -3.64 -11.61
CA PRO A 96 17.65 -3.72 -10.16
C PRO A 96 16.37 -4.27 -9.49
N GLU A 97 15.19 -3.94 -10.03
CA GLU A 97 13.87 -4.37 -9.53
C GLU A 97 13.72 -5.89 -9.65
N LEU A 98 14.05 -6.45 -10.83
CA LEU A 98 14.01 -7.89 -11.06
C LEU A 98 15.07 -8.61 -10.23
N SER A 99 16.30 -8.07 -10.15
CA SER A 99 17.36 -8.63 -9.31
C SER A 99 16.94 -8.74 -7.86
N PHE A 100 16.34 -7.66 -7.33
CA PHE A 100 15.76 -7.64 -5.98
C PHE A 100 14.72 -8.75 -5.77
N TRP A 101 13.81 -8.95 -6.74
CA TRP A 101 12.78 -9.97 -6.67
C TRP A 101 13.36 -11.39 -6.66
N LEU A 102 14.34 -11.63 -7.52
CA LEU A 102 15.04 -12.93 -7.62
C LEU A 102 15.89 -13.23 -6.37
N ASP A 103 16.50 -12.21 -5.76
CA ASP A 103 17.16 -12.32 -4.46
C ASP A 103 16.18 -12.83 -3.37
N GLY A 104 14.93 -12.40 -3.42
CA GLY A 104 13.85 -12.91 -2.55
C GLY A 104 13.63 -14.41 -2.70
N TYR A 105 13.58 -14.91 -3.93
CA TYR A 105 13.48 -16.35 -4.20
C TYR A 105 14.70 -17.11 -3.67
N GLN A 106 15.91 -16.62 -3.93
CA GLN A 106 17.14 -17.24 -3.41
C GLN A 106 17.10 -17.35 -1.89
N GLN A 107 16.80 -16.26 -1.20
CA GLN A 107 16.75 -16.24 0.26
C GLN A 107 15.70 -17.18 0.84
N ARG A 108 14.54 -17.28 0.20
CA ARG A 108 13.50 -18.24 0.62
C ARG A 108 13.99 -19.68 0.52
N ILE A 109 14.63 -20.03 -0.58
CA ILE A 109 15.16 -21.37 -0.81
C ILE A 109 16.31 -21.68 0.15
N ASP A 110 17.21 -20.73 0.37
CA ASP A 110 18.32 -20.88 1.33
C ASP A 110 17.80 -21.05 2.78
N HIS A 111 16.74 -20.33 3.13
CA HIS A 111 16.07 -20.53 4.41
C HIS A 111 15.53 -21.96 4.55
N CYS A 112 14.84 -22.47 3.54
CA CYS A 112 14.35 -23.86 3.55
C CYS A 112 15.49 -24.86 3.68
N ARG A 113 16.57 -24.70 2.91
CA ARG A 113 17.75 -25.57 2.97
C ARG A 113 18.43 -25.57 4.34
N THR A 114 18.51 -24.41 4.99
CA THR A 114 19.20 -24.26 6.28
C THR A 114 18.35 -24.69 7.47
N THR A 115 17.05 -24.51 7.41
CA THR A 115 16.13 -24.84 8.51
C THR A 115 15.51 -26.23 8.40
N GLY A 116 15.63 -26.88 7.22
CA GLY A 116 15.02 -28.17 6.96
C GLY A 116 13.49 -28.13 6.91
N VAL A 117 12.90 -26.97 6.56
CA VAL A 117 11.45 -26.85 6.36
C VAL A 117 11.03 -27.78 5.22
N THR A 118 10.05 -28.62 5.46
CA THR A 118 9.48 -29.53 4.47
C THR A 118 8.43 -28.82 3.64
N ALA A 119 8.32 -29.21 2.36
CA ALA A 119 7.26 -28.72 1.47
C ALA A 119 5.87 -29.04 2.02
N SER A 120 4.88 -28.20 1.75
CA SER A 120 3.49 -28.49 2.00
C SER A 120 3.01 -29.66 1.09
N GLU A 121 1.95 -30.36 1.49
CA GLU A 121 1.35 -31.40 0.65
C GLU A 121 0.92 -30.82 -0.71
N GLN A 122 0.41 -29.62 -0.74
CA GLN A 122 0.04 -28.92 -1.97
C GLN A 122 1.26 -28.70 -2.89
N THR A 123 2.38 -28.24 -2.34
CA THR A 123 3.64 -28.03 -3.08
C THR A 123 4.15 -29.35 -3.66
N LEU A 124 4.14 -30.43 -2.87
CA LEU A 124 4.57 -31.76 -3.34
C LEU A 124 3.68 -32.30 -4.46
N ASN A 125 2.37 -32.14 -4.33
CA ASN A 125 1.41 -32.54 -5.36
C ASN A 125 1.62 -31.75 -6.66
N GLU A 126 1.94 -30.47 -6.58
CA GLU A 126 2.23 -29.64 -7.75
C GLU A 126 3.53 -30.10 -8.45
N TRP A 127 4.59 -30.38 -7.69
CA TRP A 127 5.81 -30.97 -8.23
C TRP A 127 5.56 -32.30 -8.93
N GLN A 128 4.80 -33.21 -8.30
CA GLN A 128 4.47 -34.50 -8.88
C GLN A 128 3.68 -34.32 -10.18
N ARG A 129 2.66 -33.47 -10.18
CA ARG A 129 1.84 -33.20 -11.37
C ARG A 129 2.66 -32.68 -12.55
N LEU A 130 3.63 -31.78 -12.30
CA LEU A 130 4.46 -31.21 -13.35
C LEU A 130 5.60 -32.16 -13.81
N LEU A 131 5.91 -33.19 -13.05
CA LEU A 131 6.89 -34.22 -13.42
C LEU A 131 6.25 -35.38 -14.19
N GLU A 132 4.97 -35.68 -13.96
CA GLU A 132 4.24 -36.71 -14.66
C GLU A 132 3.83 -36.20 -16.04
N SER A 133 4.28 -36.86 -17.10
CA SER A 133 4.15 -36.42 -18.50
C SER A 133 2.74 -36.44 -19.11
N ASP A 134 1.74 -36.96 -18.39
CA ASP A 134 0.35 -36.90 -18.79
C ASP A 134 -0.24 -35.58 -18.29
N ALA A 135 -0.02 -34.51 -19.03
CA ALA A 135 -0.61 -33.21 -18.80
C ALA A 135 -2.14 -33.32 -18.88
N VAL A 136 -2.74 -33.74 -17.78
CA VAL A 136 -4.16 -33.52 -17.53
C VAL A 136 -4.32 -32.00 -17.52
N ALA A 137 -5.20 -31.52 -18.42
CA ALA A 137 -5.57 -30.12 -18.49
C ALA A 137 -5.77 -29.57 -17.06
N PRO A 138 -5.33 -28.34 -16.75
CA PRO A 138 -5.44 -27.79 -15.41
C PRO A 138 -6.86 -28.05 -14.94
N VAL A 139 -6.99 -28.55 -13.71
CA VAL A 139 -8.31 -28.59 -13.05
C VAL A 139 -8.79 -27.14 -13.14
N ARG A 140 -9.86 -26.92 -13.91
CA ARG A 140 -10.50 -25.61 -13.98
C ARG A 140 -10.94 -25.28 -12.56
N THR A 141 -10.09 -24.60 -11.83
CA THR A 141 -10.49 -23.91 -10.63
C THR A 141 -11.43 -22.80 -11.09
N THR A 142 -12.46 -22.53 -10.32
CA THR A 142 -13.37 -21.40 -10.56
C THR A 142 -12.70 -20.06 -10.26
N ASN A 143 -11.37 -20.04 -10.22
CA ASN A 143 -10.59 -18.85 -9.87
C ASN A 143 -10.65 -17.85 -11.03
N THR A 144 -10.84 -16.60 -10.67
CA THR A 144 -10.79 -15.47 -11.58
C THR A 144 -9.34 -15.21 -12.02
N SER A 145 -9.16 -14.52 -13.12
CA SER A 145 -7.88 -14.01 -13.57
C SER A 145 -8.09 -12.64 -14.22
N VAL A 146 -7.08 -11.79 -14.15
CA VAL A 146 -7.06 -10.46 -14.79
C VAL A 146 -5.83 -10.40 -15.69
N SER A 147 -6.05 -10.23 -17.00
CA SER A 147 -4.96 -10.00 -17.94
C SER A 147 -4.22 -8.70 -17.60
N PRO A 148 -2.93 -8.58 -17.96
CA PRO A 148 -2.20 -7.34 -17.74
C PRO A 148 -2.97 -6.12 -18.23
N LEU A 149 -3.17 -5.15 -17.34
CA LEU A 149 -3.94 -3.93 -17.60
C LEU A 149 -3.15 -2.90 -18.41
N LEU A 150 -1.84 -2.81 -18.13
CA LEU A 150 -0.95 -1.86 -18.81
C LEU A 150 -0.47 -2.41 -20.14
N THR A 151 -0.49 -1.56 -21.19
CA THR A 151 0.13 -1.84 -22.48
C THR A 151 1.56 -1.27 -22.57
N THR A 152 1.88 -0.31 -21.71
CA THR A 152 3.15 0.42 -21.71
C THR A 152 4.34 -0.47 -21.37
N ASN A 153 5.38 -0.39 -22.20
CA ASN A 153 6.69 -1.02 -22.02
C ASN A 153 7.75 0.06 -21.84
N TRP A 154 7.51 0.98 -20.91
CA TRP A 154 8.39 2.12 -20.71
C TRP A 154 9.64 1.74 -19.92
N GLY A 155 10.68 2.57 -20.04
CA GLY A 155 11.95 2.39 -19.36
C GLY A 155 12.41 3.67 -18.66
N GLN A 156 13.58 3.64 -18.04
CA GLN A 156 14.11 4.75 -17.24
C GLN A 156 15.23 5.53 -17.92
N GLY A 157 15.85 4.97 -18.94
CA GLY A 157 16.96 5.57 -19.68
C GLY A 157 16.51 6.36 -20.91
N SER A 158 17.47 6.72 -21.79
CA SER A 158 17.18 7.45 -23.02
C SER A 158 16.24 6.66 -23.95
N PRO A 159 15.20 7.31 -24.53
CA PRO A 159 14.91 8.74 -24.49
C PRO A 159 13.91 9.17 -23.39
N TYR A 160 13.48 8.28 -22.50
CA TYR A 160 12.51 8.57 -21.44
C TYR A 160 12.98 9.65 -20.46
N ASN A 161 14.31 9.77 -20.25
CA ASN A 161 14.93 10.70 -19.32
C ASN A 161 15.37 12.02 -19.96
N ALA A 162 14.85 12.39 -21.13
CA ALA A 162 15.33 13.55 -21.88
C ALA A 162 15.22 14.90 -21.15
N TYR A 163 14.36 15.00 -20.12
CA TYR A 163 14.22 16.18 -19.29
C TYR A 163 14.91 16.06 -17.92
N CYS A 164 15.41 14.87 -17.56
CA CYS A 164 16.09 14.67 -16.28
C CYS A 164 17.43 15.43 -16.24
N PRO A 165 18.00 15.69 -15.07
CA PRO A 165 19.29 16.36 -14.94
C PRO A 165 20.41 15.69 -15.76
N ILE A 166 21.34 16.49 -16.21
CA ILE A 166 22.50 16.01 -16.99
C ILE A 166 23.51 15.41 -16.02
N ALA A 167 23.91 14.16 -16.29
CA ALA A 167 24.88 13.43 -15.49
C ALA A 167 26.31 13.86 -15.75
N ASP A 168 26.62 14.20 -17.01
CA ASP A 168 27.93 14.62 -17.49
C ASP A 168 27.76 15.60 -18.66
N ASP A 169 28.07 16.87 -18.44
CA ASP A 169 27.98 17.94 -19.44
C ASP A 169 28.81 17.66 -20.70
N SER A 170 29.92 16.92 -20.57
CA SER A 170 30.81 16.63 -21.68
C SER A 170 30.25 15.60 -22.66
N LEU A 171 29.35 14.74 -22.19
CA LEU A 171 28.75 13.65 -22.97
C LEU A 171 27.26 13.83 -23.25
N GLY A 172 26.59 14.78 -22.56
CA GLY A 172 25.16 15.05 -22.67
C GLY A 172 24.28 13.90 -22.19
N TYR A 173 24.76 13.03 -21.30
CA TYR A 173 23.97 11.95 -20.72
C TYR A 173 23.14 12.47 -19.55
N HIS A 174 21.85 12.14 -19.59
CA HIS A 174 20.92 12.41 -18.50
C HIS A 174 20.91 11.25 -17.49
N VAL A 175 20.67 11.56 -16.21
CA VAL A 175 20.41 10.53 -15.19
C VAL A 175 19.09 9.82 -15.47
N GLN A 176 18.90 8.62 -14.91
CA GLN A 176 17.65 7.85 -15.09
C GLN A 176 16.47 8.57 -14.44
N THR A 177 15.26 8.37 -15.01
CA THR A 177 14.00 8.92 -14.47
C THR A 177 13.72 8.46 -13.04
N GLY A 178 14.20 7.27 -12.66
CA GLY A 178 13.89 6.58 -11.41
C GLY A 178 12.64 5.70 -11.51
N CYS A 179 12.68 4.56 -10.82
CA CYS A 179 11.62 3.56 -10.84
C CYS A 179 10.26 4.08 -10.37
N VAL A 180 10.27 4.96 -9.37
CA VAL A 180 9.05 5.59 -8.83
C VAL A 180 8.37 6.46 -9.88
N ALA A 181 9.10 7.38 -10.53
CA ALA A 181 8.54 8.24 -11.57
C ALA A 181 8.03 7.41 -12.77
N THR A 182 8.73 6.34 -13.12
CA THR A 182 8.32 5.44 -14.20
C THR A 182 7.02 4.71 -13.86
N ALA A 183 6.88 4.16 -12.65
CA ALA A 183 5.66 3.50 -12.20
C ALA A 183 4.47 4.47 -12.15
N MET A 184 4.65 5.69 -11.63
CA MET A 184 3.64 6.74 -11.63
C MET A 184 3.18 7.06 -13.05
N ALA A 185 4.13 7.35 -13.95
CA ALA A 185 3.84 7.73 -15.32
C ALA A 185 3.10 6.62 -16.10
N MET A 186 3.45 5.34 -15.89
CA MET A 186 2.74 4.21 -16.49
C MET A 186 1.28 4.13 -16.03
N ILE A 187 1.00 4.33 -14.75
CA ILE A 187 -0.37 4.38 -14.22
C ILE A 187 -1.12 5.60 -14.77
N MET A 188 -0.48 6.77 -14.83
CA MET A 188 -1.10 7.97 -15.39
C MET A 188 -1.44 7.77 -16.87
N LYS A 189 -0.57 7.09 -17.64
CA LYS A 189 -0.86 6.71 -19.03
C LYS A 189 -1.98 5.70 -19.14
N TYR A 190 -2.08 4.73 -18.25
CA TYR A 190 -3.18 3.76 -18.24
C TYR A 190 -4.55 4.45 -18.14
N TYR A 191 -4.67 5.44 -17.24
CA TYR A 191 -5.90 6.22 -17.09
C TYR A 191 -6.04 7.38 -18.08
N ASN A 192 -4.98 7.74 -18.82
CA ASN A 192 -4.87 9.00 -19.57
C ASN A 192 -5.27 10.22 -18.73
N TYR A 193 -4.78 10.27 -17.50
CA TYR A 193 -5.17 11.26 -16.49
C TYR A 193 -3.97 11.67 -15.62
N PRO A 194 -3.92 12.97 -15.15
CA PRO A 194 -4.82 14.07 -15.51
C PRO A 194 -4.45 14.72 -16.85
N HIS A 195 -5.36 15.42 -17.50
CA HIS A 195 -5.02 16.26 -18.65
C HIS A 195 -4.15 17.45 -18.25
N ARG A 196 -4.36 17.99 -17.05
CA ARG A 196 -3.52 18.99 -16.38
C ARG A 196 -3.38 18.62 -14.92
N GLY A 197 -2.19 18.86 -14.39
CA GLY A 197 -1.99 18.74 -12.95
C GLY A 197 -2.41 20.00 -12.19
N THR A 198 -1.99 20.10 -10.94
CA THR A 198 -2.30 21.20 -10.03
C THR A 198 -1.03 21.76 -9.42
N GLY A 199 -0.92 23.10 -9.39
CA GLY A 199 0.16 23.82 -8.73
C GLY A 199 1.50 23.77 -9.44
N TYR A 200 2.54 24.15 -8.70
CA TYR A 200 3.93 24.22 -9.12
C TYR A 200 4.80 23.63 -8.01
N HIS A 201 5.88 22.97 -8.38
CA HIS A 201 6.89 22.50 -7.43
C HIS A 201 8.30 22.68 -7.98
N ALA A 202 9.24 22.97 -7.09
CA ALA A 202 10.67 23.12 -7.42
C ALA A 202 11.55 22.69 -6.25
N TYR A 203 12.66 22.04 -6.55
CA TYR A 203 13.62 21.59 -5.55
C TYR A 203 15.02 21.45 -6.17
N TYR A 204 16.05 21.37 -5.32
CA TYR A 204 17.43 21.10 -5.73
C TYR A 204 17.81 19.66 -5.36
N PRO A 205 17.93 18.74 -6.33
CA PRO A 205 18.55 17.44 -6.05
C PRO A 205 20.02 17.60 -5.68
N ASP A 206 20.53 16.75 -4.80
CA ASP A 206 21.93 16.79 -4.37
C ASP A 206 22.89 16.67 -5.57
N GLY A 207 23.68 17.70 -5.83
CA GLY A 207 24.67 17.72 -6.91
C GLY A 207 24.14 18.06 -8.30
N PHE A 208 22.89 18.50 -8.40
CA PHE A 208 22.27 18.91 -9.68
C PHE A 208 21.63 20.30 -9.56
N ASP A 209 21.34 20.91 -10.71
CA ASP A 209 20.65 22.17 -10.81
C ASP A 209 19.17 22.06 -10.37
N LEU A 210 18.50 23.22 -10.28
CA LEU A 210 17.09 23.33 -9.96
C LEU A 210 16.25 22.43 -10.88
N CYS A 211 15.44 21.56 -10.28
CA CYS A 211 14.38 20.83 -10.96
C CYS A 211 13.04 21.46 -10.61
N GLU A 212 12.23 21.76 -11.64
CA GLU A 212 10.95 22.43 -11.46
C GLU A 212 9.89 21.92 -12.44
N ALA A 213 8.63 21.96 -12.01
CA ALA A 213 7.48 21.60 -12.85
C ALA A 213 6.26 22.47 -12.52
N ASP A 214 5.69 23.08 -13.54
CA ASP A 214 4.42 23.79 -13.48
C ASP A 214 3.30 22.85 -13.92
N PHE A 215 2.79 22.08 -12.98
CA PHE A 215 1.75 21.09 -13.25
C PHE A 215 0.46 21.73 -13.72
N GLY A 216 0.10 22.87 -13.12
CA GLY A 216 -1.16 23.57 -13.40
C GLY A 216 -1.23 24.17 -14.81
N ASN A 217 -0.10 24.52 -15.41
CA ASN A 217 -0.02 25.08 -16.76
C ASN A 217 0.40 24.04 -17.81
N THR A 218 0.74 22.81 -17.40
CA THR A 218 1.16 21.75 -18.32
C THR A 218 -0.03 20.89 -18.76
N VAL A 219 -0.18 20.71 -20.07
CA VAL A 219 -1.10 19.73 -20.66
C VAL A 219 -0.30 18.45 -20.95
N TYR A 220 -0.76 17.34 -20.43
CA TYR A 220 -0.21 16.01 -20.72
C TYR A 220 -0.88 15.43 -21.96
N ASP A 221 -0.11 15.25 -23.02
CA ASP A 221 -0.60 14.79 -24.33
C ASP A 221 -0.53 13.27 -24.44
N TYR A 222 -1.49 12.60 -23.83
CA TYR A 222 -1.55 11.12 -23.82
C TYR A 222 -1.74 10.50 -25.19
N ASP A 223 -2.28 11.20 -26.17
CA ASP A 223 -2.44 10.71 -27.54
C ASP A 223 -1.09 10.54 -28.24
N ASN A 224 -0.10 11.33 -27.86
CA ASN A 224 1.28 11.22 -28.33
C ASN A 224 2.20 10.38 -27.42
N MET A 225 1.64 9.60 -26.49
CA MET A 225 2.40 8.68 -25.63
C MET A 225 2.17 7.22 -26.07
N PRO A 226 2.99 6.67 -26.99
CA PRO A 226 2.86 5.26 -27.41
C PRO A 226 3.32 4.30 -26.31
N ASP A 227 3.00 3.02 -26.47
CA ASP A 227 3.37 1.95 -25.52
C ASP A 227 4.89 1.80 -25.31
N SER A 228 5.70 2.29 -26.26
CA SER A 228 7.15 2.38 -26.10
C SER A 228 7.72 3.51 -26.96
N ILE A 229 8.80 4.13 -26.50
CA ILE A 229 9.60 5.09 -27.25
C ILE A 229 11.05 4.64 -27.38
N GLY A 230 11.71 5.10 -28.44
CA GLY A 230 13.10 4.76 -28.73
C GLY A 230 13.68 5.65 -29.83
N SER A 231 14.80 5.26 -30.42
CA SER A 231 15.43 6.00 -31.51
C SER A 231 14.57 6.14 -32.79
N TYR A 232 13.49 5.37 -32.87
CA TYR A 232 12.51 5.40 -33.97
C TYR A 232 11.35 6.38 -33.73
N SER A 233 11.22 6.90 -32.52
CA SER A 233 10.12 7.80 -32.13
C SER A 233 10.39 9.22 -32.61
N ASP A 234 9.32 9.93 -32.97
CA ASP A 234 9.43 11.36 -33.29
C ASP A 234 9.59 12.23 -32.03
N SER A 235 9.89 13.50 -32.24
CA SER A 235 10.14 14.43 -31.14
C SER A 235 8.91 14.72 -30.28
N LEU A 236 7.69 14.63 -30.83
CA LEU A 236 6.46 14.85 -30.06
C LEU A 236 6.20 13.69 -29.09
N GLN A 237 6.43 12.45 -29.54
CA GLN A 237 6.29 11.27 -28.71
C GLN A 237 7.32 11.26 -27.56
N ILE A 238 8.57 11.61 -27.90
CA ILE A 238 9.63 11.71 -26.89
C ILE A 238 9.31 12.81 -25.88
N ASP A 239 8.93 13.99 -26.35
CA ASP A 239 8.56 15.14 -25.51
C ASP A 239 7.41 14.78 -24.55
N ALA A 240 6.34 14.19 -25.07
CA ALA A 240 5.17 13.84 -24.27
C ALA A 240 5.52 12.88 -23.14
N VAL A 241 6.21 11.76 -23.43
CA VAL A 241 6.55 10.74 -22.42
C VAL A 241 7.63 11.25 -21.46
N ALA A 242 8.70 11.84 -21.96
CA ALA A 242 9.81 12.30 -21.13
C ALA A 242 9.41 13.44 -20.19
N LYS A 243 8.51 14.34 -20.64
CA LYS A 243 7.94 15.41 -19.81
C LYS A 243 7.12 14.82 -18.67
N LEU A 244 6.23 13.87 -18.94
CA LEU A 244 5.44 13.19 -17.90
C LEU A 244 6.35 12.52 -16.87
N MET A 245 7.35 11.76 -17.31
CA MET A 245 8.34 11.10 -16.47
C MET A 245 9.07 12.10 -15.56
N TYR A 246 9.56 13.20 -16.13
CA TYR A 246 10.27 14.24 -15.40
C TYR A 246 9.37 14.93 -14.38
N HIS A 247 8.12 15.26 -14.74
CA HIS A 247 7.17 15.87 -13.83
C HIS A 247 6.82 14.93 -12.66
N CYS A 248 6.67 13.63 -12.92
CA CYS A 248 6.55 12.64 -11.83
C CYS A 248 7.77 12.68 -10.90
N GLY A 249 8.98 12.77 -11.46
CA GLY A 249 10.22 12.90 -10.69
C GLY A 249 10.27 14.17 -9.85
N VAL A 250 9.87 15.32 -10.40
CA VAL A 250 9.80 16.58 -9.65
C VAL A 250 8.77 16.50 -8.53
N ALA A 251 7.60 15.93 -8.81
CA ALA A 251 6.50 15.82 -7.83
C ALA A 251 6.87 15.01 -6.58
N VAL A 252 7.84 14.10 -6.70
CA VAL A 252 8.30 13.25 -5.58
C VAL A 252 9.68 13.66 -5.04
N GLU A 253 10.21 14.81 -5.46
CA GLU A 253 11.58 15.23 -5.12
C GLU A 253 12.61 14.13 -5.37
N MET A 254 12.64 13.62 -6.60
CA MET A 254 13.50 12.51 -7.00
C MET A 254 14.95 12.75 -6.59
N MET A 255 15.51 11.85 -5.82
CA MET A 255 16.94 11.82 -5.49
C MET A 255 17.69 11.30 -6.72
N TYR A 256 17.94 12.20 -7.68
CA TYR A 256 18.65 11.86 -8.91
C TYR A 256 20.11 11.47 -8.60
N GLY A 257 20.64 10.48 -9.32
CA GLY A 257 22.00 10.02 -9.13
C GLY A 257 22.56 9.31 -10.35
N LEU A 258 23.91 9.27 -10.45
CA LEU A 258 24.64 8.68 -11.58
C LEU A 258 24.41 7.17 -11.71
N TYR A 259 24.14 6.47 -10.60
CA TYR A 259 24.01 5.01 -10.54
C TYR A 259 22.58 4.54 -10.31
N GLY A 260 21.63 5.47 -10.23
CA GLY A 260 20.22 5.23 -10.02
C GLY A 260 19.55 6.42 -9.33
N SER A 261 18.26 6.57 -9.55
CA SER A 261 17.43 7.63 -9.01
C SER A 261 16.31 7.01 -8.17
N GLY A 262 16.00 7.57 -7.01
CA GLY A 262 15.02 7.02 -6.08
C GLY A 262 14.15 8.09 -5.43
N ALA A 263 12.96 7.69 -4.98
CA ALA A 263 12.04 8.54 -4.22
C ALA A 263 11.22 7.69 -3.23
N TYR A 264 10.55 8.35 -2.29
CA TYR A 264 9.65 7.69 -1.35
C TYR A 264 8.26 7.47 -1.97
N ILE A 265 7.62 6.33 -1.70
CA ILE A 265 6.24 6.10 -2.14
C ILE A 265 5.20 6.56 -1.11
N SER A 266 5.60 6.70 0.14
CA SER A 266 4.74 7.11 1.25
C SER A 266 5.48 8.05 2.20
N PRO A 267 4.77 8.78 3.05
CA PRO A 267 5.37 9.53 4.13
C PRO A 267 6.27 8.64 4.99
N MET A 268 7.46 9.12 5.30
CA MET A 268 8.41 8.42 6.18
C MET A 268 8.59 9.20 7.46
N PRO A 269 8.65 8.53 8.62
CA PRO A 269 8.96 9.18 9.88
C PRO A 269 10.28 9.97 9.78
N TYR A 270 10.29 11.21 10.26
CA TYR A 270 11.45 12.12 10.27
C TYR A 270 12.00 12.56 8.91
N VAL A 271 11.33 12.23 7.81
CA VAL A 271 11.74 12.62 6.47
C VAL A 271 10.67 13.52 5.86
N HIS A 272 10.87 14.83 5.94
CA HIS A 272 10.02 15.83 5.28
C HIS A 272 10.38 15.89 3.80
N ARG A 273 10.04 14.88 3.05
CA ARG A 273 10.20 14.84 1.59
C ARG A 273 8.88 14.50 0.91
N ALA A 274 8.73 15.02 -0.29
CA ALA A 274 7.65 14.62 -1.16
C ALA A 274 7.66 13.10 -1.40
N ASN A 275 6.50 12.52 -1.63
CA ASN A 275 6.33 11.09 -1.84
C ASN A 275 5.22 10.82 -2.86
N THR A 276 5.20 9.61 -3.40
CA THR A 276 4.28 9.22 -4.47
C THR A 276 2.80 9.41 -4.10
N LEU A 277 2.40 8.95 -2.92
CA LEU A 277 1.00 9.02 -2.50
C LEU A 277 0.50 10.48 -2.49
N ASN A 278 1.26 11.37 -1.83
CA ASN A 278 0.92 12.78 -1.76
C ASN A 278 0.98 13.45 -3.14
N ALA A 279 2.00 13.15 -3.96
CA ALA A 279 2.15 13.71 -5.29
C ALA A 279 1.01 13.34 -6.23
N MET A 280 0.59 12.06 -6.23
CA MET A 280 -0.53 11.59 -7.04
C MET A 280 -1.84 12.29 -6.67
N ILE A 281 -2.05 12.56 -5.40
CA ILE A 281 -3.24 13.25 -4.92
C ILE A 281 -3.15 14.75 -5.20
N SER A 282 -2.10 15.43 -4.72
CA SER A 282 -2.04 16.89 -4.70
C SER A 282 -1.72 17.51 -6.07
N HIS A 283 -0.83 16.87 -6.85
CA HIS A 283 -0.42 17.40 -8.16
C HIS A 283 -1.15 16.76 -9.33
N PHE A 284 -1.53 15.49 -9.20
CA PHE A 284 -2.13 14.75 -10.32
C PHE A 284 -3.58 14.37 -10.14
N GLY A 285 -4.25 14.83 -9.05
CA GLY A 285 -5.68 14.73 -8.87
C GLY A 285 -6.23 13.31 -8.77
N TYR A 286 -5.43 12.37 -8.21
CA TYR A 286 -5.89 11.03 -7.89
C TYR A 286 -6.70 11.01 -6.60
N SER A 287 -7.45 9.93 -6.40
CA SER A 287 -8.38 9.77 -5.29
C SER A 287 -7.74 9.98 -3.92
N PHE A 288 -8.42 10.72 -3.07
CA PHE A 288 -8.08 10.89 -1.66
C PHE A 288 -8.23 9.61 -0.85
N ASN A 289 -8.92 8.60 -1.39
CA ASN A 289 -9.04 7.27 -0.78
C ASN A 289 -7.81 6.38 -1.05
N ALA A 290 -6.87 6.83 -1.88
CA ALA A 290 -5.63 6.11 -2.10
C ALA A 290 -4.89 5.88 -0.78
N LYS A 291 -4.41 4.65 -0.59
CA LYS A 291 -3.80 4.21 0.67
C LYS A 291 -2.47 3.54 0.42
N HIS A 292 -1.53 3.84 1.30
CA HIS A 292 -0.28 3.11 1.40
C HIS A 292 -0.45 1.95 2.40
N LEU A 293 -0.11 0.75 1.99
CA LEU A 293 -0.19 -0.47 2.81
C LEU A 293 1.17 -1.14 2.88
N ARG A 294 1.49 -1.72 4.03
CA ARG A 294 2.72 -2.49 4.28
C ARG A 294 2.39 -3.93 4.58
N ARG A 295 3.03 -4.86 3.87
CA ARG A 295 2.80 -6.30 4.03
C ARG A 295 3.07 -6.81 5.44
N ASN A 296 4.01 -6.21 6.17
CA ASN A 296 4.37 -6.62 7.53
C ASN A 296 3.20 -6.55 8.53
N TYR A 297 2.16 -5.79 8.22
CA TYR A 297 0.98 -5.59 9.06
C TYR A 297 -0.26 -6.34 8.56
N ILE A 298 -0.12 -7.10 7.47
CA ILE A 298 -1.23 -7.74 6.74
C ILE A 298 -0.87 -9.21 6.58
N SER A 299 -1.83 -10.13 6.76
CA SER A 299 -1.60 -11.55 6.50
C SER A 299 -1.37 -11.82 5.02
N ASP A 300 -0.62 -12.88 4.67
CA ASP A 300 -0.35 -13.22 3.27
C ASP A 300 -1.62 -13.43 2.46
N SER A 301 -2.64 -14.08 3.03
CA SER A 301 -3.92 -14.28 2.35
C SER A 301 -4.69 -12.97 2.13
N GLU A 302 -4.63 -12.07 3.08
CA GLU A 302 -5.27 -10.74 2.96
C GLU A 302 -4.53 -9.86 1.96
N TRP A 303 -3.19 -9.92 1.93
CA TRP A 303 -2.37 -9.22 0.94
C TRP A 303 -2.73 -9.63 -0.49
N VAL A 304 -2.82 -10.94 -0.74
CA VAL A 304 -3.26 -11.48 -2.03
C VAL A 304 -4.68 -11.03 -2.37
N ASN A 305 -5.61 -11.06 -1.41
CA ASN A 305 -6.98 -10.61 -1.62
C ASN A 305 -7.09 -9.11 -1.93
N ILE A 306 -6.29 -8.26 -1.27
CA ILE A 306 -6.22 -6.83 -1.56
C ILE A 306 -5.76 -6.61 -3.00
N LEU A 307 -4.64 -7.22 -3.41
CA LEU A 307 -4.14 -7.10 -4.78
C LEU A 307 -5.18 -7.55 -5.81
N LYS A 308 -5.81 -8.71 -5.60
CA LYS A 308 -6.86 -9.20 -6.49
C LYS A 308 -8.05 -8.26 -6.56
N SER A 309 -8.51 -7.73 -5.43
CA SER A 309 -9.65 -6.80 -5.40
C SER A 309 -9.38 -5.52 -6.20
N GLN A 310 -8.14 -5.01 -6.16
CA GLN A 310 -7.72 -3.87 -6.98
C GLN A 310 -7.73 -4.21 -8.46
N LEU A 311 -7.12 -5.33 -8.83
CA LEU A 311 -7.01 -5.77 -10.22
C LEU A 311 -8.37 -6.15 -10.82
N ASP A 312 -9.25 -6.80 -10.05
CA ASP A 312 -10.64 -7.09 -10.44
C ASP A 312 -11.44 -5.80 -10.72
N ALA A 313 -11.12 -4.72 -10.02
CA ALA A 313 -11.67 -3.39 -10.26
C ALA A 313 -10.95 -2.63 -11.40
N SER A 314 -10.04 -3.28 -12.14
CA SER A 314 -9.20 -2.66 -13.19
C SER A 314 -8.33 -1.51 -12.65
N GLN A 315 -7.81 -1.66 -11.45
CA GLN A 315 -6.95 -0.70 -10.77
C GLN A 315 -5.53 -1.26 -10.64
N PRO A 316 -4.58 -0.84 -11.50
CA PRO A 316 -3.19 -1.24 -11.37
C PRO A 316 -2.58 -0.66 -10.10
N VAL A 317 -1.68 -1.42 -9.47
CA VAL A 317 -1.13 -1.13 -8.15
C VAL A 317 0.35 -0.72 -8.27
N ILE A 318 0.72 0.42 -7.68
CA ILE A 318 2.13 0.74 -7.42
C ILE A 318 2.62 -0.21 -6.34
N TYR A 319 3.65 -0.97 -6.65
CA TYR A 319 4.26 -1.95 -5.77
C TYR A 319 5.72 -1.59 -5.51
N MET A 320 6.15 -1.60 -4.26
CA MET A 320 7.54 -1.38 -3.88
C MET A 320 8.04 -2.53 -3.02
N GLY A 321 9.24 -3.00 -3.33
CA GLY A 321 10.01 -3.89 -2.47
C GLY A 321 11.22 -3.15 -1.91
N CYS A 322 11.47 -3.28 -0.60
CA CYS A 322 12.61 -2.65 0.06
C CYS A 322 13.48 -3.70 0.74
N SER A 323 14.79 -3.61 0.52
CA SER A 323 15.81 -4.23 1.36
C SER A 323 16.38 -3.21 2.35
N ILE A 324 17.37 -3.64 3.14
CA ILE A 324 18.09 -2.71 4.05
C ILE A 324 18.97 -1.71 3.31
N ILE A 325 19.27 -1.93 2.03
CA ILE A 325 20.20 -1.11 1.24
C ILE A 325 19.60 -0.54 -0.05
N SER A 326 18.43 -1.02 -0.48
CA SER A 326 17.79 -0.60 -1.74
C SER A 326 16.28 -0.72 -1.65
N ALA A 327 15.59 0.11 -2.43
CA ALA A 327 14.16 0.05 -2.64
C ALA A 327 13.87 0.13 -4.14
N HIS A 328 12.90 -0.65 -4.62
CA HIS A 328 12.55 -0.72 -6.03
C HIS A 328 11.04 -0.67 -6.20
N CYS A 329 10.60 0.17 -7.13
CA CYS A 329 9.21 0.44 -7.43
C CYS A 329 8.85 -0.08 -8.83
N PHE A 330 7.69 -0.70 -8.98
CA PHE A 330 7.17 -1.27 -10.22
C PHE A 330 5.64 -1.33 -10.17
N VAL A 331 5.00 -1.81 -11.22
CA VAL A 331 3.54 -1.91 -11.28
C VAL A 331 3.11 -3.37 -11.28
N CYS A 332 2.17 -3.70 -10.40
CA CYS A 332 1.42 -4.95 -10.43
C CYS A 332 0.08 -4.67 -11.13
N ASP A 333 -0.17 -5.33 -12.28
CA ASP A 333 -1.28 -4.96 -13.17
C ASP A 333 -2.09 -6.14 -13.72
N GLY A 334 -1.94 -7.32 -13.14
CA GLY A 334 -2.72 -8.50 -13.51
C GLY A 334 -2.44 -9.70 -12.62
N TYR A 335 -3.23 -10.76 -12.73
CA TYR A 335 -2.96 -12.04 -12.09
C TYR A 335 -3.63 -13.20 -12.84
N ASP A 336 -3.06 -14.39 -12.68
CA ASP A 336 -3.61 -15.61 -13.27
C ASP A 336 -4.45 -16.44 -12.27
N GLU A 337 -5.08 -17.50 -12.75
CA GLU A 337 -5.93 -18.39 -11.96
C GLU A 337 -5.19 -19.19 -10.87
N ASN A 338 -3.85 -19.09 -10.79
CA ASN A 338 -3.01 -19.78 -9.79
C ASN A 338 -2.24 -18.82 -8.90
N ASP A 339 -2.69 -17.56 -8.80
CA ASP A 339 -2.13 -16.51 -7.96
C ASP A 339 -0.70 -16.10 -8.32
N PHE A 340 -0.35 -16.22 -9.61
CA PHE A 340 0.80 -15.52 -10.16
C PHE A 340 0.38 -14.11 -10.54
N PHE A 341 1.10 -13.11 -10.06
CA PHE A 341 0.81 -11.71 -10.32
C PHE A 341 1.69 -11.18 -11.46
N HIS A 342 1.06 -10.47 -12.41
CA HIS A 342 1.80 -9.84 -13.49
C HIS A 342 2.49 -8.58 -12.98
N ILE A 343 3.79 -8.49 -13.26
CA ILE A 343 4.66 -7.38 -12.88
C ILE A 343 5.22 -6.72 -14.13
N ASN A 344 5.03 -5.41 -14.22
CA ASN A 344 5.69 -4.54 -15.17
C ASN A 344 6.84 -3.81 -14.46
N TRP A 345 8.06 -4.20 -14.79
CA TRP A 345 9.28 -3.73 -14.12
C TRP A 345 9.69 -2.29 -14.48
N GLY A 346 9.10 -1.69 -15.53
CA GLY A 346 9.52 -0.38 -16.02
C GLY A 346 10.88 -0.40 -16.75
N TRP A 347 11.20 -1.50 -17.44
CA TRP A 347 12.45 -1.71 -18.18
C TRP A 347 12.19 -2.22 -19.60
N HIS A 348 11.51 -1.39 -20.40
CA HIS A 348 11.22 -1.67 -21.82
C HIS A 348 10.47 -2.99 -22.05
N GLY A 349 9.69 -3.44 -21.08
CA GLY A 349 8.96 -4.71 -21.11
C GLY A 349 9.84 -5.96 -20.90
N THR A 350 11.15 -5.78 -20.75
CA THR A 350 12.08 -6.88 -20.51
C THR A 350 11.74 -7.56 -19.19
N SER A 351 11.60 -8.88 -19.23
CA SER A 351 11.23 -9.73 -18.08
C SER A 351 9.87 -9.43 -17.45
N ASN A 352 9.03 -8.59 -18.07
CA ASN A 352 7.64 -8.48 -17.62
C ASN A 352 6.98 -9.86 -17.70
N GLY A 353 6.22 -10.22 -16.67
CA GLY A 353 5.63 -11.56 -16.58
C GLY A 353 4.88 -11.80 -15.28
N PHE A 354 4.48 -13.02 -15.09
CA PHE A 354 3.75 -13.48 -13.91
C PHE A 354 4.72 -14.08 -12.90
N TYR A 355 4.64 -13.64 -11.65
CA TYR A 355 5.54 -14.02 -10.56
C TYR A 355 4.77 -14.44 -9.32
N SER A 356 5.24 -15.49 -8.64
CA SER A 356 4.67 -15.94 -7.37
C SER A 356 5.02 -14.97 -6.23
N LEU A 357 4.04 -14.67 -5.39
CA LEU A 357 4.24 -13.94 -4.13
C LEU A 357 4.56 -14.86 -2.94
N ASP A 358 4.35 -16.17 -3.08
CA ASP A 358 4.49 -17.15 -1.99
C ASP A 358 5.95 -17.38 -1.57
N SER A 359 6.88 -17.07 -2.47
CA SER A 359 8.31 -17.34 -2.26
C SER A 359 9.02 -16.27 -1.44
N MET A 360 8.28 -15.26 -0.93
CA MET A 360 8.87 -14.14 -0.21
C MET A 360 9.19 -14.48 1.25
N PRO A 361 10.42 -14.26 1.72
CA PRO A 361 10.73 -14.45 3.13
C PRO A 361 10.08 -13.37 3.99
N PRO A 362 9.54 -13.71 5.18
CA PRO A 362 8.88 -12.74 6.06
C PRO A 362 9.85 -11.75 6.73
N TYR A 363 11.19 -11.90 6.59
CA TYR A 363 12.12 -11.26 7.51
C TYR A 363 13.04 -10.19 6.92
N ASN A 364 13.22 -10.08 5.60
CA ASN A 364 14.25 -9.21 5.04
C ASN A 364 13.74 -8.18 4.04
N TYR A 365 12.46 -8.22 3.61
CA TYR A 365 11.95 -7.34 2.58
C TYR A 365 10.65 -6.69 3.03
N ARG A 366 10.63 -5.36 3.00
CA ARG A 366 9.39 -4.61 3.15
C ARG A 366 8.72 -4.58 1.79
N HIS A 367 7.54 -5.16 1.70
CA HIS A 367 6.66 -4.97 0.56
C HIS A 367 5.63 -3.91 0.92
N GLU A 368 5.49 -2.93 0.04
CA GLU A 368 4.59 -1.80 0.22
C GLU A 368 3.80 -1.61 -1.08
N ILE A 369 2.54 -1.21 -0.97
CA ILE A 369 1.68 -0.92 -2.13
C ILE A 369 0.91 0.35 -1.91
N ILE A 370 0.55 1.02 -3.04
CA ILE A 370 -0.47 2.06 -3.04
C ILE A 370 -1.70 1.49 -3.74
N VAL A 371 -2.82 1.45 -3.04
CA VAL A 371 -4.11 0.94 -3.51
C VAL A 371 -5.13 2.07 -3.60
N ASP A 372 -6.28 1.80 -4.24
CA ASP A 372 -7.35 2.77 -4.49
C ASP A 372 -6.86 4.01 -5.28
N LEU A 373 -5.79 3.82 -6.08
CA LEU A 373 -5.15 4.86 -6.87
C LEU A 373 -5.88 5.04 -8.20
N VAL A 374 -7.01 5.72 -8.16
CA VAL A 374 -7.87 6.00 -9.31
C VAL A 374 -7.97 7.49 -9.57
N PRO A 375 -8.21 7.93 -10.82
CA PRO A 375 -8.52 9.32 -11.10
C PRO A 375 -9.68 9.83 -10.24
N HIS A 376 -9.53 11.03 -9.75
CA HIS A 376 -10.61 11.74 -9.08
C HIS A 376 -11.70 12.08 -10.11
N GLY A 377 -12.95 11.65 -9.88
CA GLY A 377 -14.04 11.90 -10.83
C GLY A 377 -14.47 13.37 -10.83
N ASP A 378 -15.07 13.82 -11.93
CA ASP A 378 -15.58 15.20 -12.08
C ASP A 378 -16.62 15.60 -11.00
N ASP A 379 -17.20 14.61 -10.30
CA ASP A 379 -18.18 14.80 -9.22
C ASP A 379 -17.52 15.05 -7.84
N ASP A 380 -16.22 14.89 -7.73
CA ASP A 380 -15.47 14.96 -6.46
C ASP A 380 -14.65 16.26 -6.32
N SER A 381 -15.19 17.41 -6.73
CA SER A 381 -14.56 18.72 -6.46
C SER A 381 -14.33 18.99 -4.95
N LEU A 382 -14.81 18.08 -4.08
CA LEU A 382 -14.64 18.08 -2.65
C LEU A 382 -14.18 16.69 -2.21
N CYS A 383 -13.14 16.62 -1.40
CA CYS A 383 -12.82 15.40 -0.64
C CYS A 383 -14.01 15.05 0.24
N ILE A 384 -14.62 13.89 0.00
CA ILE A 384 -15.86 13.54 0.68
C ILE A 384 -15.65 12.28 1.52
N ILE A 385 -15.99 12.34 2.79
CA ILE A 385 -16.11 11.18 3.66
C ILE A 385 -17.39 10.44 3.27
N ARG A 386 -17.28 9.25 2.69
CA ARG A 386 -18.41 8.42 2.22
C ARG A 386 -18.63 7.16 3.07
N LEU A 387 -17.61 6.74 3.81
CA LEU A 387 -17.67 5.54 4.63
C LEU A 387 -17.57 5.89 6.11
N PHE A 388 -18.44 5.32 6.92
CA PHE A 388 -18.48 5.51 8.36
C PHE A 388 -18.38 4.17 9.10
N PRO A 389 -17.72 4.09 10.26
CA PRO A 389 -17.01 5.20 10.90
C PRO A 389 -15.79 5.64 10.08
N TYR A 390 -15.60 6.95 9.92
CA TYR A 390 -14.36 7.51 9.39
C TYR A 390 -13.35 7.64 10.53
N THR A 391 -12.15 7.12 10.34
CA THR A 391 -11.09 7.18 11.35
C THR A 391 -9.85 7.84 10.76
N MET A 392 -9.22 8.74 11.52
CA MET A 392 -7.96 9.37 11.19
C MET A 392 -7.07 9.39 12.43
N ASP A 393 -6.02 8.57 12.40
CA ASP A 393 -4.99 8.45 13.43
C ASP A 393 -3.65 9.06 12.98
N PHE A 394 -3.66 9.71 11.81
CA PHE A 394 -2.50 10.35 11.17
C PHE A 394 -1.26 9.46 10.98
N GLU A 395 -1.38 8.14 11.19
CA GLU A 395 -0.34 7.18 10.83
C GLU A 395 -0.11 7.10 9.31
N TYR A 396 -1.08 7.64 8.53
CA TYR A 396 -1.08 7.77 7.09
C TYR A 396 -1.27 9.23 6.69
N ALA A 397 -0.90 9.58 5.44
CA ALA A 397 -1.14 10.91 4.92
C ALA A 397 -2.63 11.29 5.07
N PRO A 398 -2.94 12.45 5.67
CA PRO A 398 -4.31 12.88 5.90
C PRO A 398 -4.92 13.42 4.61
N ASN A 399 -5.29 12.53 3.71
CA ASN A 399 -5.83 12.86 2.41
C ASN A 399 -7.13 13.65 2.55
N GLY A 400 -7.19 14.78 1.84
CA GLY A 400 -8.34 15.67 1.85
C GLY A 400 -8.44 16.58 3.08
N TRP A 401 -7.52 16.49 4.01
CA TRP A 401 -7.36 17.48 5.05
C TRP A 401 -6.59 18.67 4.49
N THR A 402 -7.02 19.87 4.84
CA THR A 402 -6.38 21.11 4.42
C THR A 402 -6.10 21.97 5.63
N ALA A 403 -4.93 22.60 5.64
CA ALA A 403 -4.56 23.57 6.66
C ALA A 403 -4.48 24.96 6.03
N THR A 404 -4.94 25.98 6.72
CA THR A 404 -4.77 27.37 6.32
C THR A 404 -3.81 28.06 7.27
N ASP A 405 -2.95 28.91 6.72
CA ASP A 405 -2.17 29.90 7.43
C ASP A 405 -2.92 31.24 7.30
N ASP A 406 -3.83 31.49 8.25
CA ASP A 406 -4.77 32.60 8.14
C ASP A 406 -4.10 33.99 8.24
N ARG A 407 -2.84 34.04 8.67
CA ARG A 407 -2.06 35.29 8.80
C ARG A 407 -0.88 35.38 7.87
N ASN A 408 -0.61 34.33 7.11
CA ASN A 408 0.56 34.23 6.23
C ASN A 408 1.87 34.49 6.99
N ASP A 409 1.96 33.93 8.19
CA ASP A 409 3.12 34.06 9.10
C ASP A 409 4.05 32.85 9.06
N ASN A 410 3.82 31.91 8.14
CA ASN A 410 4.51 30.64 7.98
C ASN A 410 4.37 29.69 9.18
N ILE A 411 3.33 29.87 9.98
CA ILE A 411 2.93 28.94 11.03
C ILE A 411 1.64 28.28 10.56
N SER A 412 1.58 26.96 10.55
CA SER A 412 0.40 26.22 10.13
C SER A 412 0.37 24.84 10.77
N TRP A 413 -0.76 24.17 10.65
CA TRP A 413 -0.88 22.77 11.02
C TRP A 413 0.03 21.91 10.17
N SER A 414 0.84 21.07 10.81
CA SER A 414 1.70 20.10 10.13
C SER A 414 1.69 18.76 10.85
N ILE A 415 1.96 17.68 10.09
CA ILE A 415 2.14 16.36 10.67
C ILE A 415 3.55 16.26 11.23
N GLU A 416 3.65 16.01 12.52
CA GLU A 416 4.89 15.64 13.16
C GLU A 416 4.81 14.27 13.81
N TYR A 417 5.89 13.51 13.74
CA TYR A 417 6.00 12.21 14.38
C TYR A 417 6.49 12.37 15.82
N LEU A 418 5.64 12.02 16.78
CA LEU A 418 5.93 12.11 18.21
C LEU A 418 6.68 10.86 18.73
N SER A 419 7.86 10.54 18.21
CA SER A 419 8.60 9.34 18.60
C SER A 419 9.28 9.39 19.96
N TYR A 420 9.27 10.50 20.67
CA TYR A 420 10.08 10.71 21.88
C TYR A 420 9.31 10.87 23.18
N ILE A 421 8.01 10.73 23.19
CA ILE A 421 7.24 10.93 24.42
C ILE A 421 6.57 9.62 24.86
N ASN A 422 7.26 8.92 25.78
CA ASN A 422 6.74 7.86 26.65
C ASN A 422 6.10 6.64 25.99
N ASN A 423 6.88 5.62 25.67
CA ASN A 423 6.50 4.18 25.59
C ASN A 423 5.10 3.82 25.03
N HIS A 424 4.43 4.71 24.32
CA HIS A 424 3.20 4.43 23.60
C HIS A 424 3.52 4.38 22.11
N HIS A 425 3.19 3.25 21.52
CA HIS A 425 3.37 2.88 20.14
C HIS A 425 3.04 4.02 19.17
N HIS A 426 4.03 4.39 18.34
CA HIS A 426 3.95 4.92 16.98
C HIS A 426 2.64 5.61 16.57
N SER A 427 2.19 6.64 17.23
CA SER A 427 1.15 7.51 16.72
C SER A 427 1.77 8.76 16.14
N SER A 428 1.54 9.03 14.87
CA SER A 428 1.67 10.37 14.30
C SER A 428 0.46 11.19 14.76
N ALA A 429 0.68 12.48 14.93
CA ALA A 429 -0.37 13.40 15.32
C ALA A 429 -0.25 14.68 14.53
N TYR A 430 -1.37 15.34 14.23
CA TYR A 430 -1.34 16.68 13.69
C TYR A 430 -0.94 17.66 14.78
N ILE A 431 0.13 18.43 14.51
CA ILE A 431 0.61 19.45 15.43
C ILE A 431 0.57 20.79 14.74
N LEU A 432 0.14 21.82 15.45
CA LEU A 432 0.40 23.18 15.09
C LEU A 432 1.86 23.49 15.40
N THR A 433 2.69 23.66 14.36
CA THR A 433 4.11 23.96 14.53
C THR A 433 4.39 25.43 14.26
N LYS A 434 5.30 26.01 15.07
CA LYS A 434 5.91 27.31 14.82
C LYS A 434 7.11 27.12 13.88
N ASN A 435 7.13 27.82 12.77
CA ASN A 435 8.29 27.82 11.89
C ASN A 435 9.37 28.77 12.46
N TYR A 436 10.48 28.19 12.97
CA TYR A 436 11.57 28.95 13.59
C TYR A 436 12.48 29.72 12.63
N THR A 437 12.20 29.76 11.34
CA THR A 437 13.13 30.29 10.34
C THR A 437 13.09 31.82 10.14
N GLN A 438 12.19 32.55 10.81
CA GLN A 438 12.18 34.02 10.76
C GLN A 438 12.01 34.63 12.16
N PRO A 439 13.08 35.12 12.78
CA PRO A 439 13.04 35.70 14.12
C PRO A 439 12.39 37.10 14.21
N ASP A 440 11.96 37.67 13.10
CA ASP A 440 11.57 39.10 13.05
C ASP A 440 10.06 39.35 12.94
N VAL A 441 9.21 38.34 12.94
CA VAL A 441 7.75 38.50 12.91
C VAL A 441 7.19 38.31 14.32
N ILE A 442 6.93 39.42 15.00
CA ILE A 442 6.21 39.46 16.28
C ILE A 442 4.70 39.36 15.93
N ALA A 443 4.17 38.15 15.84
CA ALA A 443 2.73 37.96 15.79
C ALA A 443 2.22 37.83 17.23
N ASP A 444 1.38 38.75 17.67
CA ASP A 444 0.82 38.74 19.03
C ASP A 444 -0.11 37.55 19.27
N THR A 445 -0.65 36.94 18.22
CA THR A 445 -1.55 35.78 18.28
C THR A 445 -1.41 34.91 17.02
N ILE A 446 -1.51 33.59 17.19
CA ILE A 446 -1.55 32.59 16.12
C ILE A 446 -3.03 32.24 15.88
N SER A 447 -3.43 32.15 14.61
CA SER A 447 -4.78 31.74 14.20
C SER A 447 -4.67 30.92 12.93
N ASP A 448 -4.84 29.59 13.07
CA ASP A 448 -4.73 28.65 11.98
C ASP A 448 -5.84 27.61 12.04
N THR A 449 -6.30 27.18 10.86
CA THR A 449 -7.43 26.26 10.77
C THR A 449 -7.06 24.99 10.04
N LEU A 450 -7.41 23.85 10.62
CA LEU A 450 -7.29 22.52 10.02
C LEU A 450 -8.68 22.01 9.67
N TYR A 451 -8.94 21.79 8.38
CA TYR A 451 -10.23 21.31 7.86
C TYR A 451 -10.19 19.82 7.58
N THR A 452 -11.27 19.12 7.95
CA THR A 452 -11.52 17.75 7.51
C THR A 452 -11.96 17.69 6.05
N PRO A 453 -11.89 16.52 5.40
CA PRO A 453 -12.67 16.27 4.18
C PRO A 453 -14.16 16.55 4.39
N ALA A 454 -14.88 16.82 3.31
CA ALA A 454 -16.31 17.12 3.35
C ALA A 454 -17.17 15.92 3.76
N ILE A 455 -18.28 16.18 4.44
CA ILE A 455 -19.34 15.21 4.73
C ILE A 455 -20.61 15.70 4.05
N VAL A 456 -21.16 14.88 3.14
CA VAL A 456 -22.35 15.21 2.33
C VAL A 456 -23.52 14.26 2.56
N THR A 457 -23.30 13.14 3.26
CA THR A 457 -24.37 12.19 3.56
C THR A 457 -25.25 12.75 4.68
N PRO A 458 -26.55 12.96 4.45
CA PRO A 458 -27.44 13.49 5.48
C PRO A 458 -27.51 12.59 6.70
N GLY A 459 -27.49 13.19 7.88
CA GLY A 459 -27.56 12.45 9.15
C GLY A 459 -27.12 13.28 10.35
N HIS A 460 -27.29 12.68 11.52
CA HIS A 460 -26.75 13.16 12.79
C HIS A 460 -25.46 12.42 13.07
N TYR A 461 -24.40 13.13 13.38
CA TYR A 461 -23.06 12.60 13.50
C TYR A 461 -22.42 12.97 14.84
N ILE A 462 -21.51 12.09 15.25
CA ILE A 462 -20.62 12.30 16.38
C ILE A 462 -19.19 12.33 15.84
N ILE A 463 -18.41 13.33 16.28
CA ILE A 463 -16.97 13.32 16.17
C ILE A 463 -16.37 13.10 17.55
N SER A 464 -15.42 12.17 17.67
CA SER A 464 -14.55 12.02 18.83
C SER A 464 -13.10 12.22 18.41
N TRP A 465 -12.29 12.77 19.30
CA TRP A 465 -10.86 12.98 19.06
C TRP A 465 -10.11 13.02 20.39
N GLN A 466 -8.78 12.92 20.31
CA GLN A 466 -7.89 13.11 21.45
C GLN A 466 -7.01 14.34 21.24
N ASP A 467 -6.74 15.07 22.28
CA ASP A 467 -5.82 16.20 22.27
C ASP A 467 -4.81 16.18 23.42
N ARG A 468 -3.75 16.94 23.24
CA ARG A 468 -2.77 17.27 24.27
C ARG A 468 -1.90 18.46 23.86
N THR A 469 -1.12 19.00 24.80
CA THR A 469 -0.01 19.93 24.52
C THR A 469 1.33 19.34 24.99
N ARG A 470 2.44 19.89 24.51
CA ARG A 470 3.79 19.47 24.96
C ARG A 470 4.15 20.06 26.32
N LYS A 471 3.66 21.26 26.60
CA LYS A 471 3.86 21.96 27.88
C LYS A 471 2.53 22.54 28.37
N PRO A 472 2.35 22.65 29.68
CA PRO A 472 1.20 23.34 30.21
C PRO A 472 1.20 24.79 29.70
N ALA A 473 0.19 25.14 28.92
CA ALA A 473 0.05 26.49 28.38
C ALA A 473 -0.94 27.29 29.20
N THR A 474 -0.69 28.59 29.31
CA THR A 474 -1.57 29.48 30.07
C THR A 474 -2.65 30.15 29.21
N VAL A 475 -2.61 30.01 27.87
CA VAL A 475 -3.53 30.75 26.97
C VAL A 475 -3.76 30.02 25.65
N GLU A 476 -3.74 28.69 25.64
CA GLU A 476 -4.03 27.93 24.42
C GLU A 476 -5.44 27.40 24.46
N TYR A 477 -6.20 27.68 23.41
CA TYR A 477 -7.47 27.05 23.19
C TYR A 477 -7.71 26.86 21.67
N TYR A 478 -8.55 25.92 21.34
CA TYR A 478 -9.06 25.77 19.99
C TYR A 478 -10.55 25.51 20.00
N THR A 479 -11.18 25.81 18.87
CA THR A 479 -12.60 25.53 18.67
C THR A 479 -12.75 24.52 17.54
N LEU A 480 -13.78 23.70 17.62
CA LEU A 480 -14.21 22.83 16.53
C LEU A 480 -15.50 23.39 15.94
N LEU A 481 -15.47 23.67 14.63
CA LEU A 481 -16.62 24.16 13.89
C LEU A 481 -17.15 23.07 12.97
N ALA A 482 -18.47 23.00 12.78
CA ALA A 482 -19.10 22.37 11.64
C ALA A 482 -19.51 23.50 10.66
N ASN A 483 -18.79 23.65 9.55
CA ASN A 483 -18.79 24.87 8.74
C ASN A 483 -18.54 26.11 9.60
N SER A 484 -19.54 26.98 9.77
CA SER A 484 -19.43 28.19 10.59
C SER A 484 -20.05 28.06 12.00
N THR A 485 -20.57 26.88 12.35
CA THR A 485 -21.21 26.65 13.65
C THR A 485 -20.23 26.01 14.61
N MET A 486 -19.97 26.63 15.74
CA MET A 486 -19.12 26.07 16.79
C MET A 486 -19.85 24.90 17.47
N ILE A 487 -19.20 23.73 17.48
CA ILE A 487 -19.73 22.50 18.08
C ILE A 487 -18.93 22.07 19.30
N ALA A 488 -17.70 22.57 19.47
CA ALA A 488 -16.90 22.38 20.67
C ALA A 488 -15.93 23.54 20.88
N GLU A 489 -15.60 23.79 22.16
CA GLU A 489 -14.53 24.70 22.57
C GLU A 489 -13.66 23.96 23.59
N CYS A 490 -12.37 23.85 23.30
CA CYS A 490 -11.39 23.19 24.14
C CYS A 490 -10.44 24.23 24.70
N SER A 491 -10.57 24.51 25.99
CA SER A 491 -9.67 25.36 26.78
C SER A 491 -8.91 24.49 27.77
N ASP A 492 -7.75 24.96 28.22
CA ASP A 492 -6.92 24.26 29.21
C ASP A 492 -6.42 22.86 28.75
N VAL A 493 -5.93 22.79 27.49
CA VAL A 493 -5.37 21.55 26.95
C VAL A 493 -4.19 21.08 27.79
N ASP A 494 -4.28 19.85 28.35
CA ASP A 494 -3.27 19.28 29.26
C ASP A 494 -2.10 18.62 28.47
N THR A 495 -1.03 18.31 29.17
CA THR A 495 0.08 17.49 28.65
C THR A 495 -0.26 16.00 28.58
N ALA A 496 -1.29 15.54 29.27
CA ALA A 496 -1.87 14.21 29.12
C ALA A 496 -2.89 14.18 27.97
N TRP A 497 -3.04 13.04 27.33
CA TRP A 497 -4.10 12.86 26.34
C TRP A 497 -5.48 12.97 26.98
N SER A 498 -6.30 13.86 26.43
CA SER A 498 -7.70 14.06 26.80
C SER A 498 -8.61 13.62 25.65
N GLU A 499 -9.71 12.97 25.96
CA GLU A 499 -10.69 12.52 24.97
C GLU A 499 -11.87 13.49 24.94
N HIS A 500 -12.29 13.86 23.73
CA HIS A 500 -13.38 14.81 23.48
C HIS A 500 -14.42 14.22 22.54
N GLN A 501 -15.64 14.75 22.59
CA GLN A 501 -16.74 14.38 21.73
C GLN A 501 -17.64 15.57 21.43
N ALA A 502 -18.13 15.69 20.19
CA ALA A 502 -19.09 16.70 19.78
C ALA A 502 -20.09 16.13 18.77
N PHE A 503 -21.24 16.80 18.65
CA PHE A 503 -22.33 16.41 17.77
C PHE A 503 -22.54 17.45 16.67
N PHE A 504 -22.90 16.99 15.46
CA PHE A 504 -23.24 17.88 14.36
C PHE A 504 -24.21 17.21 13.38
N ASP A 505 -24.89 18.04 12.60
CA ASP A 505 -25.88 17.63 11.62
C ASP A 505 -25.40 17.90 10.20
N VAL A 506 -25.73 17.00 9.28
CA VAL A 506 -25.63 17.20 7.84
C VAL A 506 -27.04 17.07 7.27
N ASN A 507 -27.60 18.17 6.72
CA ASN A 507 -28.91 18.14 6.10
C ASN A 507 -28.80 17.71 4.62
N GLU A 508 -29.93 17.38 4.00
CA GLU A 508 -29.98 17.01 2.59
C GLU A 508 -29.51 18.20 1.71
N GLY A 509 -28.47 17.95 0.91
CA GLY A 509 -27.86 18.94 0.05
C GLY A 509 -26.76 19.80 0.70
N ASP A 510 -26.49 19.60 2.00
CA ASP A 510 -25.41 20.30 2.68
C ASP A 510 -24.05 19.64 2.40
N THR A 511 -23.02 20.48 2.43
CA THR A 511 -21.61 20.06 2.48
C THR A 511 -21.01 20.58 3.77
N VAL A 512 -20.63 19.67 4.68
CA VAL A 512 -20.09 20.03 5.98
C VAL A 512 -18.62 19.67 6.06
N HIS A 513 -17.78 20.67 6.38
CA HIS A 513 -16.40 20.48 6.82
C HIS A 513 -16.30 20.74 8.30
N LEU A 514 -15.59 19.88 9.01
CA LEU A 514 -15.22 20.16 10.38
C LEU A 514 -13.90 20.93 10.37
N ALA A 515 -13.79 21.95 11.20
CA ALA A 515 -12.65 22.84 11.23
C ALA A 515 -12.11 22.97 12.66
N PHE A 516 -10.88 22.53 12.89
CA PHE A 516 -10.15 22.77 14.12
C PHE A 516 -9.45 24.12 14.02
N CYS A 517 -9.99 25.14 14.65
CA CYS A 517 -9.48 26.51 14.66
C CYS A 517 -8.66 26.72 15.92
N TYR A 518 -7.35 26.85 15.78
CA TYR A 518 -6.44 27.09 16.90
C TYR A 518 -6.22 28.57 17.13
N PHE A 519 -6.13 28.94 18.40
CA PHE A 519 -5.80 30.29 18.83
C PHE A 519 -4.75 30.23 19.95
N GLY A 520 -3.61 30.89 19.76
CA GLY A 520 -2.53 30.89 20.72
C GLY A 520 -1.68 32.15 20.69
N THR A 521 -0.73 32.31 21.62
CA THR A 521 0.21 33.42 21.67
C THR A 521 1.63 32.92 21.38
N PHE A 522 2.37 33.67 20.58
CA PHE A 522 3.67 33.27 20.04
C PHE A 522 4.75 32.88 21.10
N ASP A 523 4.76 33.55 22.25
CA ASP A 523 5.84 33.37 23.24
C ASP A 523 5.59 32.26 24.28
N LEU A 524 4.37 31.75 24.36
CA LEU A 524 3.94 30.86 25.46
C LEU A 524 3.41 29.51 24.98
N SER A 525 3.15 29.36 23.68
CA SER A 525 2.45 28.20 23.13
C SER A 525 3.42 27.24 22.44
N ASP A 526 3.30 25.96 22.78
CA ASP A 526 3.93 24.85 22.04
C ASP A 526 2.95 24.17 21.06
N GLY A 527 1.76 24.76 20.91
CA GLY A 527 0.69 24.26 20.06
C GLY A 527 -0.07 23.07 20.62
N VAL A 528 -1.20 22.79 20.02
CA VAL A 528 -2.07 21.66 20.33
C VAL A 528 -1.74 20.50 19.38
N ILE A 529 -1.77 19.29 19.93
CA ILE A 529 -1.65 18.04 19.21
C ILE A 529 -3.02 17.39 19.18
N ILE A 530 -3.51 17.02 17.99
CA ILE A 530 -4.81 16.36 17.80
C ILE A 530 -4.55 15.01 17.13
N ASP A 531 -5.23 13.97 17.63
CA ASP A 531 -5.06 12.59 17.15
C ASP A 531 -6.35 11.76 17.33
N ASN A 532 -6.37 10.56 16.78
CA ASN A 532 -7.42 9.56 16.94
C ASN A 532 -8.84 10.11 16.64
N ILE A 533 -8.99 10.83 15.52
CA ILE A 533 -10.27 11.39 15.13
C ILE A 533 -11.17 10.28 14.58
N ILE A 534 -12.38 10.18 15.10
CA ILE A 534 -13.40 9.25 14.63
C ILE A 534 -14.69 10.03 14.37
N ILE A 535 -15.24 9.90 13.15
CA ILE A 535 -16.54 10.48 12.79
C ILE A 535 -17.49 9.32 12.47
N TYR A 536 -18.64 9.29 13.11
CA TYR A 536 -19.63 8.23 12.91
C TYR A 536 -21.07 8.76 13.07
N PRO A 537 -22.04 8.15 12.35
CA PRO A 537 -23.46 8.50 12.52
C PRO A 537 -23.95 8.21 13.94
N GLU A 538 -24.79 9.07 14.48
CA GLU A 538 -25.33 8.94 15.85
C GLU A 538 -26.07 7.61 16.06
N TYR A 539 -26.76 7.07 15.05
CA TYR A 539 -27.41 5.76 15.17
C TYR A 539 -26.44 4.60 15.49
N MET A 540 -25.14 4.78 15.21
CA MET A 540 -24.12 3.82 15.63
C MET A 540 -23.80 3.95 17.12
N SER A 541 -24.05 5.10 17.74
CA SER A 541 -23.88 5.32 19.17
C SER A 541 -25.07 4.82 20.00
N VAL A 542 -26.25 4.82 19.41
CA VAL A 542 -27.48 4.31 20.08
C VAL A 542 -27.35 2.81 20.38
N ILE A 543 -26.52 2.09 19.60
CA ILE A 543 -26.16 0.71 19.92
C ILE A 543 -25.36 0.62 21.22
N GLU A 544 -24.64 1.67 21.62
CA GLU A 544 -23.97 1.74 22.94
C GLU A 544 -24.89 2.24 24.07
N SER A 545 -25.85 3.13 23.80
CA SER A 545 -26.60 3.86 24.81
C SER A 545 -27.90 3.17 25.31
N GLU A 546 -28.53 2.30 24.51
CA GLU A 546 -29.71 1.55 24.97
C GLU A 546 -29.42 0.53 26.06
N TYR A 547 -28.15 0.34 26.43
CA TYR A 547 -27.70 -0.71 27.32
C TYR A 547 -26.99 -0.27 28.61
N GLU A 548 -26.77 1.00 28.84
CA GLU A 548 -26.28 1.45 30.16
C GLU A 548 -27.23 1.10 31.33
N GLN A 549 -28.46 0.67 31.04
CA GLN A 549 -29.42 0.28 32.07
C GLN A 549 -29.61 -1.24 32.25
N ALA A 550 -29.06 -2.11 31.43
CA ALA A 550 -29.43 -3.54 31.45
C ALA A 550 -28.34 -4.53 31.84
N ALA A 551 -27.06 -4.28 31.70
CA ALA A 551 -26.00 -5.13 32.25
C ALA A 551 -24.66 -4.42 32.26
N VAL A 552 -23.97 -4.47 33.39
CA VAL A 552 -22.57 -4.04 33.48
C VAL A 552 -21.73 -5.04 32.71
N LEU A 553 -21.28 -4.66 31.51
CA LEU A 553 -20.42 -5.50 30.66
C LEU A 553 -19.01 -4.90 30.59
N HIS A 554 -18.04 -5.57 31.20
CA HIS A 554 -16.64 -5.19 31.18
C HIS A 554 -15.81 -6.17 30.35
N LEU A 555 -14.92 -5.63 29.52
CA LEU A 555 -13.95 -6.40 28.71
C LEU A 555 -12.53 -6.05 29.14
N PHE A 556 -11.74 -7.06 29.46
CA PHE A 556 -10.33 -6.86 29.84
C PHE A 556 -9.46 -8.08 29.50
N PRO A 557 -8.17 -7.89 29.16
CA PRO A 557 -7.57 -6.59 28.87
C PRO A 557 -8.10 -6.01 27.56
N ASN A 558 -8.21 -4.69 27.50
CA ASN A 558 -8.45 -3.93 26.28
C ASN A 558 -7.59 -2.66 26.34
N PRO A 559 -6.53 -2.57 25.53
CA PRO A 559 -6.09 -3.47 24.44
C PRO A 559 -5.67 -4.88 24.87
N THR A 560 -5.80 -5.85 23.94
CA THR A 560 -5.49 -7.26 24.17
C THR A 560 -4.52 -7.82 23.12
N THR A 561 -3.77 -8.86 23.51
CA THR A 561 -2.94 -9.64 22.56
C THR A 561 -3.69 -10.85 21.98
N GLY A 562 -4.94 -11.11 22.42
CA GLY A 562 -5.76 -12.20 21.88
C GLY A 562 -6.91 -12.60 22.79
N ILE A 563 -6.66 -13.00 24.02
CA ILE A 563 -7.70 -13.44 24.94
C ILE A 563 -8.35 -12.22 25.61
N VAL A 564 -9.68 -12.14 25.51
CA VAL A 564 -10.51 -11.13 26.17
C VAL A 564 -11.38 -11.80 27.21
N THR A 565 -11.29 -11.34 28.45
CA THR A 565 -12.16 -11.77 29.54
C THR A 565 -13.40 -10.89 29.56
N LEU A 566 -14.53 -11.53 29.68
CA LEU A 566 -15.86 -10.94 29.71
C LEU A 566 -16.41 -11.02 31.14
N GLN A 567 -16.73 -9.89 31.72
CA GLN A 567 -17.47 -9.82 32.98
C GLN A 567 -18.84 -9.20 32.71
N SER A 568 -19.91 -9.98 32.87
CA SER A 568 -21.28 -9.59 32.62
C SER A 568 -22.20 -10.18 33.70
N ASP A 569 -23.19 -9.41 34.12
CA ASP A 569 -24.26 -9.87 34.99
C ASP A 569 -25.40 -10.55 34.20
N ALA A 570 -25.41 -10.42 32.86
CA ALA A 570 -26.38 -11.05 31.96
C ALA A 570 -25.84 -12.34 31.33
N THR A 571 -26.75 -13.27 31.06
CA THR A 571 -26.44 -14.48 30.29
C THR A 571 -26.40 -14.15 28.81
N LEU A 572 -25.20 -14.28 28.22
CA LEU A 572 -25.01 -14.00 26.81
C LEU A 572 -25.33 -15.22 25.94
N GLU A 573 -26.07 -14.98 24.87
CA GLU A 573 -26.44 -16.01 23.88
C GLU A 573 -25.47 -16.08 22.71
N ARG A 574 -24.91 -14.90 22.34
CA ARG A 574 -24.11 -14.79 21.13
C ARG A 574 -23.14 -13.61 21.20
N ILE A 575 -21.96 -13.80 20.61
CA ILE A 575 -20.99 -12.76 20.32
C ILE A 575 -20.74 -12.73 18.82
N ASP A 576 -20.90 -11.58 18.18
CA ASP A 576 -20.46 -11.33 16.81
C ASP A 576 -19.28 -10.36 16.83
N ILE A 577 -18.19 -10.72 16.15
CA ILE A 577 -17.00 -9.91 16.03
C ILE A 577 -16.93 -9.40 14.61
N THR A 578 -16.91 -8.07 14.45
CA THR A 578 -16.80 -7.41 13.16
C THR A 578 -15.52 -6.56 13.10
N ASP A 579 -15.00 -6.36 11.89
CA ASP A 579 -13.96 -5.37 11.65
C ASP A 579 -14.55 -3.95 11.61
N ILE A 580 -13.68 -2.96 11.42
CA ILE A 580 -14.06 -1.54 11.35
C ILE A 580 -15.01 -1.21 10.18
N SER A 581 -15.10 -2.07 9.16
CA SER A 581 -16.04 -1.92 8.03
C SER A 581 -17.41 -2.53 8.31
N GLY A 582 -17.61 -3.14 9.49
CA GLY A 582 -18.84 -3.85 9.84
C GLY A 582 -18.91 -5.27 9.28
N ARG A 583 -17.87 -5.76 8.61
CA ARG A 583 -17.82 -7.13 8.09
C ARG A 583 -17.72 -8.12 9.25
N LEU A 584 -18.65 -9.07 9.30
CA LEU A 584 -18.66 -10.13 10.30
C LEU A 584 -17.47 -11.08 10.08
N LEU A 585 -16.60 -11.16 11.08
CA LEU A 585 -15.39 -12.01 11.06
C LEU A 585 -15.63 -13.33 11.80
N ARG A 586 -16.38 -13.28 12.90
CA ARG A 586 -16.63 -14.46 13.73
C ARG A 586 -17.91 -14.33 14.53
N THR A 587 -18.62 -15.45 14.68
CA THR A 587 -19.75 -15.59 15.61
C THR A 587 -19.42 -16.67 16.64
N ILE A 588 -19.72 -16.41 17.92
CA ILE A 588 -19.56 -17.33 19.04
C ILE A 588 -20.95 -17.46 19.70
N TYR A 589 -21.47 -18.67 19.75
CA TYR A 589 -22.74 -18.95 20.42
C TYR A 589 -22.49 -19.46 21.85
N ASN A 590 -23.34 -19.08 22.79
CA ASN A 590 -23.23 -19.40 24.21
C ASN A 590 -21.80 -19.16 24.75
N PRO A 591 -21.30 -17.92 24.66
CA PRO A 591 -19.92 -17.62 24.97
C PRO A 591 -19.59 -17.91 26.42
N SER A 592 -18.39 -18.42 26.68
CA SER A 592 -17.81 -18.50 28.01
C SER A 592 -17.36 -17.13 28.52
N ALA A 593 -16.93 -17.06 29.77
CA ALA A 593 -16.38 -15.83 30.36
C ALA A 593 -15.10 -15.31 29.64
N GLN A 594 -14.61 -16.01 28.65
CA GLN A 594 -13.48 -15.58 27.83
C GLN A 594 -13.71 -15.96 26.37
N PHE A 595 -13.26 -15.10 25.47
CA PHE A 595 -13.18 -15.39 24.04
C PHE A 595 -11.81 -14.98 23.50
N ASP A 596 -11.38 -15.63 22.44
CA ASP A 596 -10.07 -15.41 21.85
C ASP A 596 -10.18 -14.77 20.47
N ILE A 597 -9.52 -13.64 20.28
CA ILE A 597 -9.33 -12.97 18.99
C ILE A 597 -7.86 -13.07 18.53
N GLY A 598 -7.07 -13.95 19.12
CA GLY A 598 -5.64 -14.13 18.83
C GLY A 598 -5.35 -14.40 17.35
N GLY A 599 -6.27 -15.10 16.66
CA GLY A 599 -6.17 -15.37 15.23
C GLY A 599 -6.55 -14.20 14.31
N LEU A 600 -7.05 -13.09 14.85
CA LEU A 600 -7.36 -11.92 14.04
C LEU A 600 -6.13 -11.00 13.94
N PRO A 601 -5.98 -10.22 12.86
CA PRO A 601 -4.94 -9.19 12.73
C PRO A 601 -4.94 -8.18 13.89
N ARG A 602 -3.87 -7.42 14.05
CA ARG A 602 -3.86 -6.25 14.94
C ARG A 602 -4.81 -5.21 14.39
N GLY A 603 -5.58 -4.57 15.26
CA GLY A 603 -6.56 -3.59 14.84
C GLY A 603 -7.69 -3.37 15.82
N VAL A 604 -8.66 -2.59 15.40
CA VAL A 604 -9.88 -2.29 16.15
C VAL A 604 -11.00 -3.20 15.67
N TYR A 605 -11.72 -3.81 16.62
CA TYR A 605 -12.84 -4.69 16.37
C TYR A 605 -14.06 -4.22 17.15
N PHE A 606 -15.24 -4.37 16.57
CA PHE A 606 -16.50 -4.20 17.27
C PHE A 606 -17.06 -5.57 17.63
N VAL A 607 -17.33 -5.73 18.90
CA VAL A 607 -17.83 -6.98 19.46
C VAL A 607 -19.26 -6.76 19.92
N LYS A 608 -20.20 -7.33 19.18
CA LYS A 608 -21.62 -7.29 19.46
C LYS A 608 -22.01 -8.46 20.36
N PHE A 609 -22.55 -8.17 21.52
CA PHE A 609 -23.04 -9.13 22.48
C PHE A 609 -24.57 -9.16 22.43
N THR A 610 -25.13 -10.35 22.30
CA THR A 610 -26.58 -10.59 22.32
C THR A 610 -26.92 -11.37 23.58
N ALA A 611 -27.85 -10.86 24.39
CA ALA A 611 -28.44 -11.51 25.55
C ALA A 611 -29.96 -11.57 25.40
N SER A 612 -30.65 -12.34 26.25
CA SER A 612 -32.12 -12.38 26.29
C SER A 612 -32.74 -11.02 26.52
N GLU A 613 -32.02 -10.12 27.17
CA GLU A 613 -32.46 -8.77 27.55
C GLU A 613 -32.08 -7.71 26.49
N GLY A 614 -31.36 -8.13 25.40
CA GLY A 614 -31.04 -7.33 24.21
C GLY A 614 -29.58 -7.39 23.72
N VAL A 615 -29.07 -6.33 23.09
CA VAL A 615 -27.81 -6.31 22.35
C VAL A 615 -26.92 -5.18 22.84
N CYS A 616 -25.62 -5.45 23.03
CA CYS A 616 -24.60 -4.46 23.40
C CYS A 616 -23.41 -4.60 22.46
N VAL A 617 -22.78 -3.48 22.08
CA VAL A 617 -21.55 -3.48 21.28
C VAL A 617 -20.41 -2.84 22.09
N ARG A 618 -19.23 -3.42 22.03
CA ARG A 618 -18.02 -2.89 22.67
C ARG A 618 -16.86 -2.89 21.68
N LYS A 619 -16.02 -1.87 21.75
CA LYS A 619 -14.78 -1.76 21.02
C LYS A 619 -13.71 -2.63 21.71
N VAL A 620 -12.99 -3.43 20.94
CA VAL A 620 -11.81 -4.19 21.39
C VAL A 620 -10.63 -3.83 20.49
N VAL A 621 -9.53 -3.45 21.10
CA VAL A 621 -8.28 -3.14 20.41
C VAL A 621 -7.34 -4.32 20.55
N LYS A 622 -6.93 -4.92 19.44
CA LYS A 622 -5.93 -5.97 19.40
C LYS A 622 -4.56 -5.39 19.05
N GLN A 623 -3.59 -5.64 19.93
CA GLN A 623 -2.19 -5.27 19.75
C GLN A 623 -1.38 -6.41 19.13
#